data_a6c5f9da29bd6a18da5a1dd81de4d11b
#
_entry.id   a6c5f9da29bd6a18da5a1dd81de4d11b
#
_cell.length_a   1.000
_cell.length_b   1.000
_cell.length_c   1.000
_cell.angle_alpha   90.00
_cell.angle_beta   90.00
_cell.angle_gamma   90.00
#
_symmetry.space_group_name_H-M   'P 1'
#
loop_
_entity.id
_entity.type
_entity.pdbx_description
1 polymer ?
#
loop_
_entity_poly.entity_id
_entity_poly.type
_entity_poly.pdbx_seq_one_letter_code
_entity_poly.pdbx_strand_id
1 'polypeptide(L)'
;MKEQELSIETDIIFDHLGLINIGFASIDHEEFKKAAELIWLTSISNHRNNIYTIGNGASASIAQHWACDYTKGCKKGGLRPRVISLAANIPLMTAVANDISYDDVYSFQLDALGQEGDVLVAISSSGNSPNVVKAIETAKSLKIKT
;
A
#
# COMPACT_ATOMS: atom_id res chain seq x y z
N MET A 1 16.52 31.96 27.28
CA MET A 1 16.85 30.64 26.70
C MET A 1 15.63 29.73 26.65
N LYS A 2 14.90 29.43 27.73
CA LYS A 2 13.72 28.53 27.71
C LYS A 2 12.55 29.04 26.84
N GLU A 3 12.26 30.33 26.80
CA GLU A 3 11.18 30.90 25.96
C GLU A 3 11.51 30.86 24.46
N GLN A 4 12.78 31.02 24.08
CA GLN A 4 13.22 30.92 22.68
C GLN A 4 13.21 29.50 22.15
N GLU A 5 13.58 28.49 22.99
CA GLU A 5 13.47 27.08 22.61
C GLU A 5 12.00 26.65 22.41
N LEU A 6 11.09 27.12 23.25
CA LEU A 6 9.66 26.79 23.14
C LEU A 6 9.02 27.43 21.88
N SER A 7 9.47 28.61 21.45
CA SER A 7 8.98 29.24 20.20
C SER A 7 9.41 28.49 18.96
N ILE A 8 10.65 28.01 18.90
CA ILE A 8 11.19 27.25 17.77
C ILE A 8 10.45 25.92 17.60
N GLU A 9 10.18 25.19 18.71
CA GLU A 9 9.43 23.94 18.66
C GLU A 9 7.99 24.15 18.19
N THR A 10 7.37 25.24 18.61
CA THR A 10 5.98 25.57 18.23
C THR A 10 5.88 25.92 16.75
N ASP A 11 6.84 26.70 16.21
CA ASP A 11 6.88 27.07 14.80
C ASP A 11 7.07 25.84 13.89
N ILE A 12 7.94 24.89 14.26
CA ILE A 12 8.16 23.65 13.53
C ILE A 12 6.85 22.81 13.47
N ILE A 13 6.10 22.75 14.57
CA ILE A 13 4.83 22.01 14.60
C ILE A 13 3.81 22.66 13.67
N PHE A 14 3.66 23.98 13.71
CA PHE A 14 2.70 24.69 12.85
C PHE A 14 3.08 24.61 11.37
N ASP A 15 4.37 24.71 11.04
CA ASP A 15 4.87 24.53 9.68
C ASP A 15 4.57 23.10 9.17
N HIS A 16 4.80 22.10 10.01
CA HIS A 16 4.50 20.71 9.66
C HIS A 16 3.00 20.46 9.45
N LEU A 17 2.16 21.02 10.30
CA LEU A 17 0.69 20.96 10.12
C LEU A 17 0.26 21.67 8.83
N GLY A 18 0.90 22.77 8.48
CA GLY A 18 0.71 23.47 7.21
C GLY A 18 1.01 22.58 6.01
N LEU A 19 2.13 21.87 6.03
CA LEU A 19 2.51 20.91 4.96
C LEU A 19 1.52 19.75 4.85
N ILE A 20 1.04 19.22 5.97
CA ILE A 20 0.01 18.17 5.98
C ILE A 20 -1.27 18.68 5.33
N ASN A 21 -1.74 19.88 5.65
CA ASN A 21 -2.93 20.47 5.06
C ASN A 21 -2.78 20.68 3.55
N ILE A 22 -1.61 21.15 3.09
CA ILE A 22 -1.30 21.27 1.65
C ILE A 22 -1.34 19.89 0.97
N GLY A 23 -0.77 18.87 1.61
CA GLY A 23 -0.79 17.49 1.12
C GLY A 23 -2.23 16.98 0.95
N PHE A 24 -3.10 17.18 1.95
CA PHE A 24 -4.51 16.80 1.83
C PHE A 24 -5.26 17.58 0.74
N ALA A 25 -4.99 18.87 0.61
CA ALA A 25 -5.63 19.70 -0.41
C ALA A 25 -5.18 19.35 -1.85
N SER A 26 -4.03 18.68 -2.01
CA SER A 26 -3.52 18.25 -3.32
C SER A 26 -4.05 16.89 -3.79
N ILE A 27 -4.84 16.20 -2.98
CA ILE A 27 -5.42 14.91 -3.36
C ILE A 27 -6.44 15.11 -4.49
N ASP A 28 -6.27 14.36 -5.57
CA ASP A 28 -7.29 14.26 -6.61
C ASP A 28 -8.48 13.44 -6.07
N HIS A 29 -9.56 14.14 -5.76
CA HIS A 29 -10.76 13.53 -5.16
C HIS A 29 -11.45 12.52 -6.09
N GLU A 30 -11.39 12.71 -7.40
CA GLU A 30 -12.00 11.78 -8.36
C GLU A 30 -11.20 10.49 -8.45
N GLU A 31 -9.85 10.57 -8.50
CA GLU A 31 -9.00 9.39 -8.48
C GLU A 31 -9.08 8.67 -7.14
N PHE A 32 -9.13 9.40 -6.03
CA PHE A 32 -9.35 8.81 -4.70
C PHE A 32 -10.67 8.05 -4.62
N LYS A 33 -11.76 8.62 -5.15
CA LYS A 33 -13.07 7.98 -5.20
C LYS A 33 -13.05 6.70 -6.04
N LYS A 34 -12.43 6.74 -7.21
CA LYS A 34 -12.28 5.55 -8.08
C LYS A 34 -11.50 4.44 -7.37
N ALA A 35 -10.40 4.77 -6.69
CA ALA A 35 -9.63 3.81 -5.91
C ALA A 35 -10.46 3.20 -4.77
N ALA A 36 -11.20 4.02 -4.03
CA ALA A 36 -12.06 3.56 -2.95
C ALA A 36 -13.20 2.64 -3.46
N GLU A 37 -13.83 3.00 -4.58
CA GLU A 37 -14.86 2.17 -5.24
C GLU A 37 -14.29 0.83 -5.71
N LEU A 38 -13.10 0.83 -6.31
CA LEU A 38 -12.43 -0.39 -6.76
C LEU A 38 -12.16 -1.35 -5.59
N ILE A 39 -11.61 -0.84 -4.49
CA ILE A 39 -11.36 -1.61 -3.27
C ILE A 39 -12.67 -2.16 -2.70
N TRP A 40 -13.71 -1.33 -2.64
CA TRP A 40 -15.02 -1.73 -2.14
C TRP A 40 -15.63 -2.84 -2.99
N LEU A 41 -15.71 -2.66 -4.32
CA LEU A 41 -16.27 -3.63 -5.25
C LEU A 41 -15.53 -4.98 -5.21
N THR A 42 -14.19 -4.93 -5.09
CA THR A 42 -13.37 -6.14 -4.92
C THR A 42 -13.69 -6.86 -3.60
N SER A 43 -13.92 -6.09 -2.54
CA SER A 43 -14.21 -6.64 -1.20
C SER A 43 -15.55 -7.33 -1.08
N ILE A 44 -16.56 -6.87 -1.84
CA ILE A 44 -17.91 -7.46 -1.86
C ILE A 44 -18.11 -8.48 -3.00
N SER A 45 -17.11 -8.64 -3.86
CA SER A 45 -17.18 -9.55 -5.00
C SER A 45 -17.31 -11.01 -4.59
N ASN A 46 -18.22 -11.73 -5.23
CA ASN A 46 -18.34 -13.18 -5.09
C ASN A 46 -17.20 -13.95 -5.78
N HIS A 47 -16.39 -13.28 -6.59
CA HIS A 47 -15.29 -13.89 -7.36
C HIS A 47 -14.05 -14.22 -6.52
N ARG A 48 -14.04 -13.88 -5.23
CA ARG A 48 -12.92 -14.12 -4.30
C ARG A 48 -11.60 -13.49 -4.75
N ASN A 49 -11.66 -12.34 -5.41
CA ASN A 49 -10.47 -11.60 -5.77
C ASN A 49 -9.70 -11.14 -4.52
N ASN A 50 -8.38 -11.05 -4.67
CA ASN A 50 -7.50 -10.58 -3.62
C ASN A 50 -7.23 -9.08 -3.77
N ILE A 51 -6.92 -8.45 -2.65
CA ILE A 51 -6.32 -7.12 -2.60
C ILE A 51 -4.91 -7.32 -2.04
N TYR A 52 -3.90 -7.14 -2.88
CA TYR A 52 -2.51 -7.20 -2.47
C TYR A 52 -2.02 -5.83 -2.02
N THR A 53 -1.18 -5.79 -0.99
CA THR A 53 -0.55 -4.55 -0.53
C THR A 53 0.96 -4.71 -0.51
N ILE A 54 1.69 -3.69 -1.01
CA ILE A 54 3.15 -3.67 -1.06
C ILE A 54 3.71 -2.32 -0.64
N GLY A 55 4.98 -2.30 -0.24
CA GLY A 55 5.74 -1.09 0.10
C GLY A 55 7.06 -1.45 0.75
N ASN A 56 8.00 -0.52 0.81
CA ASN A 56 9.31 -0.69 1.44
C ASN A 56 9.38 0.05 2.78
N GLY A 57 10.15 -0.46 3.72
CA GLY A 57 10.38 0.19 5.01
C GLY A 57 9.08 0.56 5.74
N ALA A 58 8.90 1.83 6.08
CA ALA A 58 7.68 2.32 6.72
C ALA A 58 6.43 2.08 5.85
N SER A 59 6.54 2.20 4.53
CA SER A 59 5.45 1.88 3.60
C SER A 59 5.06 0.40 3.66
N ALA A 60 6.01 -0.52 3.91
CA ALA A 60 5.70 -1.93 4.16
C ALA A 60 4.90 -2.11 5.46
N SER A 61 5.28 -1.40 6.52
CA SER A 61 4.54 -1.43 7.79
C SER A 61 3.12 -0.90 7.64
N ILE A 62 2.93 0.18 6.88
CA ILE A 62 1.60 0.72 6.54
C ILE A 62 0.80 -0.32 5.74
N ALA A 63 1.41 -0.95 4.72
CA ALA A 63 0.77 -1.97 3.89
C ALA A 63 0.30 -3.18 4.72
N GLN A 64 1.12 -3.65 5.66
CA GLN A 64 0.77 -4.74 6.58
C GLN A 64 -0.34 -4.35 7.54
N HIS A 65 -0.24 -3.16 8.13
CA HIS A 65 -1.23 -2.68 9.10
C HIS A 65 -2.59 -2.45 8.41
N TRP A 66 -2.58 -1.86 7.22
CA TRP A 66 -3.79 -1.69 6.42
C TRP A 66 -4.47 -3.03 6.08
N ALA A 67 -3.69 -4.05 5.68
CA ALA A 67 -4.21 -5.38 5.44
C ALA A 67 -4.86 -6.01 6.69
N CYS A 68 -4.24 -5.81 7.85
CA CYS A 68 -4.77 -6.26 9.15
C CYS A 68 -6.09 -5.58 9.48
N ASP A 69 -6.11 -4.24 9.47
CA ASP A 69 -7.27 -3.47 9.89
C ASP A 69 -8.45 -3.65 8.94
N TYR A 70 -8.18 -3.66 7.63
CA TYR A 70 -9.22 -3.83 6.63
C TYR A 70 -9.88 -5.22 6.75
N THR A 71 -9.07 -6.28 6.87
CA THR A 71 -9.58 -7.65 7.07
C THR A 71 -10.39 -7.76 8.36
N LYS A 72 -9.87 -7.23 9.47
CA LYS A 72 -10.52 -7.28 10.79
C LYS A 72 -11.78 -6.43 10.83
N GLY A 73 -11.72 -5.19 10.32
CA GLY A 73 -12.82 -4.24 10.34
C GLY A 73 -13.99 -4.69 9.46
N CYS A 74 -13.71 -5.11 8.24
CA CYS A 74 -14.73 -5.59 7.31
C CYS A 74 -15.40 -6.88 7.79
N LYS A 75 -14.66 -7.79 8.42
CA LYS A 75 -15.24 -9.01 8.99
C LYS A 75 -16.26 -8.70 10.09
N LYS A 76 -16.01 -7.67 10.90
CA LYS A 76 -16.98 -7.20 11.91
C LYS A 76 -18.27 -6.71 11.26
N GLY A 77 -18.18 -6.09 10.07
CA GLY A 77 -19.33 -5.68 9.25
C GLY A 77 -19.97 -6.76 8.40
N GLY A 78 -19.54 -8.03 8.53
CA GLY A 78 -20.07 -9.17 7.77
C GLY A 78 -19.40 -9.41 6.41
N LEU A 79 -18.47 -8.57 5.99
CA LEU A 79 -17.68 -8.74 4.76
C LEU A 79 -16.48 -9.67 5.00
N ARG A 80 -15.96 -10.24 3.93
CA ARG A 80 -14.80 -11.14 3.97
C ARG A 80 -13.80 -10.80 2.87
N PRO A 81 -13.23 -9.58 2.88
CA PRO A 81 -12.21 -9.21 1.89
C PRO A 81 -10.96 -10.08 2.08
N ARG A 82 -10.30 -10.38 0.98
CA ARG A 82 -9.06 -11.14 0.96
C ARG A 82 -7.90 -10.17 0.77
N VAL A 83 -7.44 -9.59 1.86
CA VAL A 83 -6.34 -8.61 1.85
C VAL A 83 -5.05 -9.29 2.28
N ILE A 84 -4.03 -9.24 1.42
CA ILE A 84 -2.76 -9.94 1.60
C ILE A 84 -1.61 -8.95 1.43
N SER A 85 -0.84 -8.72 2.48
CA SER A 85 0.40 -7.96 2.34
C SER A 85 1.54 -8.87 1.87
N LEU A 86 2.08 -8.58 0.70
CA LEU A 86 3.24 -9.30 0.16
C LEU A 86 4.54 -8.95 0.91
N ALA A 87 4.52 -7.88 1.72
CA ALA A 87 5.62 -7.54 2.61
C ALA A 87 5.63 -8.36 3.92
N ALA A 88 4.61 -9.19 4.17
CA ALA A 88 4.51 -9.98 5.40
C ALA A 88 5.23 -11.33 5.33
N ASN A 89 5.49 -11.88 4.15
CA ASN A 89 6.19 -13.15 3.97
C ASN A 89 7.72 -12.93 3.94
N ILE A 90 8.29 -12.65 5.10
CA ILE A 90 9.73 -12.35 5.24
C ILE A 90 10.63 -13.47 4.71
N PRO A 91 10.39 -14.77 4.98
CA PRO A 91 11.21 -15.84 4.39
C PRO A 91 11.23 -15.81 2.86
N LEU A 92 10.09 -15.63 2.22
CA LEU A 92 10.02 -15.57 0.76
C LEU A 92 10.68 -14.31 0.20
N MET A 93 10.46 -13.15 0.83
CA MET A 93 11.11 -11.90 0.42
C MET A 93 12.64 -12.00 0.50
N THR A 94 13.15 -12.56 1.59
CA THR A 94 14.61 -12.70 1.76
C THR A 94 15.21 -13.74 0.83
N ALA A 95 14.52 -14.84 0.54
CA ALA A 95 14.95 -15.85 -0.42
C ALA A 95 14.99 -15.25 -1.85
N VAL A 96 13.93 -14.59 -2.29
CA VAL A 96 13.91 -13.94 -3.61
C VAL A 96 14.98 -12.84 -3.71
N ALA A 97 15.17 -12.04 -2.66
CA ALA A 97 16.19 -11.00 -2.64
C ALA A 97 17.62 -11.57 -2.75
N ASN A 98 17.87 -12.71 -2.12
CA ASN A 98 19.20 -13.39 -2.13
C ASN A 98 19.46 -14.15 -3.43
N ASP A 99 18.47 -14.88 -3.93
CA ASP A 99 18.66 -15.86 -5.01
C ASP A 99 18.38 -15.26 -6.40
N ILE A 100 17.59 -14.17 -6.47
CA ILE A 100 17.20 -13.52 -7.72
C ILE A 100 17.60 -12.04 -7.67
N SER A 101 16.78 -11.19 -7.03
CA SER A 101 17.01 -9.76 -6.88
C SER A 101 16.04 -9.15 -5.86
N TYR A 102 16.48 -8.10 -5.17
CA TYR A 102 15.56 -7.30 -4.34
C TYR A 102 14.44 -6.63 -5.17
N ASP A 103 14.71 -6.37 -6.45
CA ASP A 103 13.72 -5.78 -7.34
C ASP A 103 12.56 -6.76 -7.66
N ASP A 104 12.75 -8.04 -7.43
CA ASP A 104 11.78 -9.10 -7.70
C ASP A 104 10.92 -9.49 -6.49
N VAL A 105 11.19 -9.00 -5.30
CA VAL A 105 10.55 -9.46 -4.07
C VAL A 105 9.02 -9.39 -4.07
N TYR A 106 8.42 -8.48 -4.80
CA TYR A 106 6.98 -8.33 -4.95
C TYR A 106 6.45 -8.91 -6.26
N SER A 107 7.14 -8.65 -7.38
CA SER A 107 6.75 -9.16 -8.70
C SER A 107 6.71 -10.68 -8.74
N PHE A 108 7.68 -11.35 -8.12
CA PHE A 108 7.73 -12.80 -7.99
C PHE A 108 6.51 -13.37 -7.25
N GLN A 109 6.10 -12.72 -6.16
CA GLN A 109 4.92 -13.13 -5.41
C GLN A 109 3.62 -12.89 -6.19
N LEU A 110 3.52 -11.77 -6.89
CA LEU A 110 2.37 -11.44 -7.73
C LEU A 110 2.23 -12.42 -8.90
N ASP A 111 3.34 -12.79 -9.54
CA ASP A 111 3.31 -13.77 -10.64
C ASP A 111 2.80 -15.14 -10.18
N ALA A 112 3.16 -15.53 -8.95
CA ALA A 112 2.73 -16.81 -8.38
C ALA A 112 1.29 -16.82 -7.85
N LEU A 113 0.77 -15.69 -7.37
CA LEU A 113 -0.48 -15.62 -6.60
C LEU A 113 -1.60 -14.84 -7.29
N GLY A 114 -1.22 -13.93 -8.18
CA GLY A 114 -2.12 -12.96 -8.77
C GLY A 114 -2.95 -13.52 -9.90
N GLN A 115 -4.16 -13.02 -10.03
CA GLN A 115 -5.08 -13.38 -11.11
C GLN A 115 -5.84 -12.16 -11.62
N GLU A 116 -6.40 -12.26 -12.81
CA GLU A 116 -7.26 -11.21 -13.39
C GLU A 116 -8.41 -10.86 -12.45
N GLY A 117 -8.62 -9.55 -12.24
CA GLY A 117 -9.64 -9.01 -11.35
C GLY A 117 -9.17 -8.75 -9.91
N ASP A 118 -7.97 -9.18 -9.54
CA ASP A 118 -7.34 -8.77 -8.28
C ASP A 118 -6.99 -7.27 -8.30
N VAL A 119 -6.64 -6.73 -7.14
CA VAL A 119 -6.21 -5.35 -6.95
C VAL A 119 -4.86 -5.32 -6.27
N LEU A 120 -3.96 -4.44 -6.73
CA LEU A 120 -2.69 -4.13 -6.08
C LEU A 120 -2.73 -2.70 -5.53
N VAL A 121 -2.51 -2.54 -4.24
CA VAL A 121 -2.27 -1.26 -3.56
C VAL A 121 -0.78 -1.13 -3.30
N ALA A 122 -0.12 -0.24 -4.03
CA ALA A 122 1.32 -0.01 -3.93
C ALA A 122 1.60 1.30 -3.19
N ILE A 123 2.38 1.25 -2.10
CA ILE A 123 2.72 2.39 -1.27
C ILE A 123 4.20 2.71 -1.44
N SER A 124 4.51 3.88 -1.98
CA SER A 124 5.88 4.35 -2.19
C SER A 124 5.96 5.87 -2.06
N SER A 125 6.74 6.37 -1.11
CA SER A 125 6.94 7.82 -0.94
C SER A 125 7.73 8.46 -2.08
N SER A 126 8.65 7.72 -2.70
CA SER A 126 9.41 8.20 -3.85
C SER A 126 8.67 8.01 -5.19
N GLY A 127 7.69 7.11 -5.24
CA GLY A 127 7.02 6.68 -6.47
C GLY A 127 7.89 5.88 -7.44
N ASN A 128 9.18 5.69 -7.15
CA ASN A 128 10.18 5.14 -8.08
C ASN A 128 10.98 3.96 -7.52
N SER A 129 10.55 3.32 -6.43
CA SER A 129 11.23 2.14 -5.90
C SER A 129 11.19 1.00 -6.92
N PRO A 130 12.34 0.46 -7.41
CA PRO A 130 12.37 -0.48 -8.53
C PRO A 130 11.50 -1.71 -8.32
N ASN A 131 11.51 -2.31 -7.13
CA ASN A 131 10.68 -3.46 -6.80
C ASN A 131 9.17 -3.14 -6.80
N VAL A 132 8.79 -1.92 -6.44
CA VAL A 132 7.38 -1.46 -6.49
C VAL A 132 6.95 -1.24 -7.93
N VAL A 133 7.77 -0.57 -8.74
CA VAL A 133 7.52 -0.34 -10.17
C VAL A 133 7.39 -1.67 -10.91
N LYS A 134 8.32 -2.61 -10.68
CA LYS A 134 8.29 -3.94 -11.30
C LYS A 134 7.04 -4.73 -10.92
N ALA A 135 6.60 -4.63 -9.66
CA ALA A 135 5.35 -5.24 -9.22
C ALA A 135 4.12 -4.65 -9.92
N ILE A 136 4.10 -3.34 -10.16
CA ILE A 136 3.01 -2.68 -10.92
C ILE A 136 3.00 -3.15 -12.39
N GLU A 137 4.16 -3.30 -13.01
CA GLU A 137 4.27 -3.84 -14.37
C GLU A 137 3.78 -5.29 -14.46
N THR A 138 4.16 -6.12 -13.49
CA THR A 138 3.66 -7.50 -13.37
C THR A 138 2.14 -7.53 -13.16
N ALA A 139 1.62 -6.68 -12.26
CA ALA A 139 0.18 -6.56 -12.05
C ALA A 139 -0.57 -6.22 -13.33
N LYS A 140 -0.06 -5.26 -14.12
CA LYS A 140 -0.65 -4.90 -15.42
C LYS A 140 -0.66 -6.08 -16.40
N SER A 141 0.42 -6.86 -16.48
CA SER A 141 0.50 -8.03 -17.37
C SER A 141 -0.50 -9.13 -16.98
N LEU A 142 -0.78 -9.26 -15.69
CA LEU A 142 -1.77 -10.19 -15.13
C LEU A 142 -3.20 -9.64 -15.11
N LYS A 143 -3.42 -8.43 -15.64
CA LYS A 143 -4.70 -7.69 -15.60
C LYS A 143 -5.22 -7.43 -14.18
N ILE A 144 -4.32 -7.32 -13.24
CA ILE A 144 -4.57 -6.86 -11.88
C ILE A 144 -4.69 -5.33 -11.91
N LYS A 145 -5.71 -4.77 -11.28
CA LYS A 145 -5.89 -3.32 -11.17
C LYS A 145 -4.90 -2.74 -10.17
N THR A 146 -4.36 -1.55 -10.46
CA THR A 146 -3.38 -0.86 -9.58
C THR A 146 -3.84 0.55 -9.26
#